data_cc360f73671108b9eda605640553e971
#
_entry.id   cc360f73671108b9eda605640553e971
#
_cell.length_a   1.000
_cell.length_b   1.000
_cell.length_c   1.000
_cell.angle_alpha   90.00
_cell.angle_beta   90.00
_cell.angle_gamma   90.00
#
_symmetry.space_group_name_H-M   'P 1'
#
loop_
_entity.id
_entity.type
_entity.pdbx_description
1 polymer ?
#
loop_
_entity_poly.entity_id
_entity_poly.type
_entity_poly.pdbx_seq_one_letter_code
_entity_poly.pdbx_strand_id
1 'polypeptide(L)'
;KNVVLFNTVQVPHYNYVGDSVLGYKAHMGAGSITSNVKSDKKLVVVKSPEGQIETGIKKFGAMLGDEVEVGCGTVLNPGSVVGSHSNIYPLSSVRGFVPANSIYKKQGEVVEKY
;
A
#
# COMPACT_ATOMS: atom_id res chain seq x y z
N LYS A 1 14.26 1.54 1.03
CA LYS A 1 15.00 2.70 0.51
C LYS A 1 14.04 3.85 0.23
N ASN A 2 14.43 5.07 0.63
CA ASN A 2 13.58 6.26 0.48
C ASN A 2 12.21 6.06 1.13
N VAL A 3 12.22 5.71 2.41
CA VAL A 3 10.99 5.33 3.12
C VAL A 3 10.84 6.17 4.38
N VAL A 4 9.59 6.56 4.67
CA VAL A 4 9.24 7.16 5.96
C VAL A 4 8.44 6.13 6.75
N LEU A 5 8.95 5.74 7.92
CA LEU A 5 8.30 4.78 8.81
C LEU A 5 7.96 5.50 10.11
N PHE A 6 6.70 5.53 10.47
CA PHE A 6 6.30 6.06 11.77
C PHE A 6 6.51 5.01 12.87
N ASN A 7 6.17 5.36 14.11
CA ASN A 7 6.49 4.51 15.26
C ASN A 7 5.84 3.12 15.16
N THR A 8 6.58 2.12 15.67
CA THR A 8 6.14 0.73 15.78
C THR A 8 5.70 0.08 14.46
N VAL A 9 6.22 0.56 13.33
CA VAL A 9 6.02 -0.11 12.05
C VAL A 9 6.76 -1.44 12.04
N GLN A 10 6.13 -2.48 11.48
CA GLN A 10 6.73 -3.82 11.40
C GLN A 10 6.84 -4.26 9.95
N VAL A 11 8.08 -4.46 9.48
CA VAL A 11 8.39 -5.02 8.16
C VAL A 11 9.41 -6.15 8.34
N PRO A 12 9.00 -7.25 8.99
CA PRO A 12 9.95 -8.17 9.59
C PRO A 12 10.61 -9.18 8.66
N HIS A 13 10.01 -9.58 7.54
CA HIS A 13 10.47 -10.76 6.82
C HIS A 13 10.40 -10.62 5.31
N TYR A 14 11.59 -10.56 4.66
CA TYR A 14 11.68 -10.61 3.20
C TYR A 14 10.78 -9.60 2.49
N ASN A 15 10.73 -8.39 3.05
CA ASN A 15 9.93 -7.33 2.48
C ASN A 15 10.81 -6.41 1.62
N TYR A 16 10.24 -5.86 0.56
CA TYR A 16 10.82 -4.70 -0.09
C TYR A 16 9.90 -3.51 0.15
N VAL A 17 10.46 -2.44 0.67
CA VAL A 17 9.74 -1.19 0.86
C VAL A 17 10.59 -0.08 0.28
N GLY A 18 10.05 0.60 -0.73
CA GLY A 18 10.78 1.69 -1.36
C GLY A 18 9.84 2.82 -1.75
N ASP A 19 10.33 4.05 -1.60
CA ASP A 19 9.61 5.26 -2.01
C ASP A 19 8.19 5.32 -1.43
N SER A 20 8.07 4.98 -0.14
CA SER A 20 6.76 4.76 0.52
C SER A 20 6.69 5.44 1.87
N VAL A 21 5.46 5.59 2.37
CA VAL A 21 5.18 6.09 3.72
C VAL A 21 4.32 5.06 4.43
N LEU A 22 4.79 4.59 5.59
CA LEU A 22 4.04 3.62 6.41
C LEU A 22 3.66 4.29 7.73
N GLY A 23 2.36 4.30 8.02
CA GLY A 23 1.82 4.94 9.20
C GLY A 23 2.11 4.20 10.50
N TYR A 24 1.64 4.74 11.60
CA TYR A 24 1.86 4.23 12.94
C TYR A 24 1.33 2.79 13.07
N LYS A 25 2.16 1.88 13.55
CA LYS A 25 1.83 0.46 13.72
C LYS A 25 1.43 -0.27 12.43
N ALA A 26 1.74 0.27 11.28
CA ALA A 26 1.49 -0.46 10.04
C ALA A 26 2.35 -1.72 10.01
N HIS A 27 1.78 -2.82 9.52
CA HIS A 27 2.45 -4.12 9.50
C HIS A 27 2.42 -4.70 8.09
N MET A 28 3.58 -5.12 7.61
CA MET A 28 3.68 -5.82 6.32
C MET A 28 4.03 -7.28 6.57
N GLY A 29 3.15 -8.18 6.16
CA GLY A 29 3.38 -9.61 6.29
C GLY A 29 4.56 -10.07 5.46
N ALA A 30 5.07 -11.26 5.76
CA ALA A 30 6.26 -11.79 5.09
C ALA A 30 6.09 -11.84 3.57
N GLY A 31 7.12 -11.41 2.86
CA GLY A 31 7.13 -11.44 1.40
C GLY A 31 6.28 -10.37 0.71
N SER A 32 5.61 -9.50 1.47
CA SER A 32 4.87 -8.41 0.86
C SER A 32 5.84 -7.30 0.42
N ILE A 33 5.48 -6.61 -0.66
CA ILE A 33 6.36 -5.58 -1.23
C ILE A 33 5.56 -4.36 -1.66
N THR A 34 6.21 -3.20 -1.65
CA THR A 34 5.69 -2.01 -2.31
C THR A 34 6.42 -1.87 -3.64
N SER A 35 5.71 -2.15 -4.73
CA SER A 35 6.28 -1.95 -6.05
C SER A 35 6.32 -0.45 -6.34
N ASN A 36 7.47 0.06 -6.77
CA ASN A 36 7.65 1.50 -6.90
C ASN A 36 7.82 1.99 -8.34
N VAL A 37 7.90 1.09 -9.30
CA VAL A 37 8.00 1.45 -10.72
C VAL A 37 6.90 0.72 -11.48
N LYS A 38 6.10 1.45 -12.25
CA LYS A 38 5.07 0.85 -13.07
C LYS A 38 5.68 -0.01 -14.18
N SER A 39 5.00 -1.09 -14.54
CA SER A 39 5.50 -1.99 -15.59
C SER A 39 5.66 -1.29 -16.94
N ASP A 40 4.83 -0.29 -17.23
CA ASP A 40 4.95 0.51 -18.47
C ASP A 40 5.97 1.64 -18.33
N LYS A 41 6.59 1.79 -17.16
CA LYS A 41 7.60 2.81 -16.84
C LYS A 41 7.11 4.25 -17.01
N LYS A 42 5.80 4.44 -16.99
CA LYS A 42 5.22 5.78 -17.00
C LYS A 42 5.26 6.38 -15.59
N LEU A 43 4.95 7.68 -15.50
CA LEU A 43 4.91 8.37 -14.22
C LEU A 43 3.79 7.81 -13.36
N VAL A 44 4.02 7.77 -12.06
CA VAL A 44 3.05 7.20 -11.12
C VAL A 44 1.92 8.20 -10.88
N VAL A 45 0.69 7.70 -10.84
CA VAL A 45 -0.51 8.47 -10.54
C VAL A 45 -1.12 7.90 -9.27
N VAL A 46 -1.45 8.78 -8.32
CA VAL A 46 -2.16 8.40 -7.11
C VAL A 46 -3.64 8.65 -7.31
N LYS A 47 -4.46 7.63 -7.10
CA LYS A 47 -5.91 7.72 -7.27
C LYS A 47 -6.59 7.85 -5.92
N SER A 48 -7.66 8.63 -5.87
CA SER A 48 -8.48 8.81 -4.68
C SER A 48 -9.94 8.91 -5.10
N PRO A 49 -10.88 8.85 -4.15
CA PRO A 49 -12.29 9.02 -4.48
C PRO A 49 -12.60 10.37 -5.14
N GLU A 50 -11.76 11.36 -4.92
CA GLU A 50 -11.97 12.72 -5.42
C GLU A 50 -11.23 13.00 -6.72
N GLY A 51 -10.50 12.02 -7.26
CA GLY A 51 -9.77 12.19 -8.50
C GLY A 51 -8.39 11.56 -8.49
N GLN A 52 -7.52 12.09 -9.32
CA GLN A 52 -6.17 11.57 -9.47
C GLN A 52 -5.15 12.68 -9.23
N ILE A 53 -4.00 12.29 -8.67
CA ILE A 53 -2.87 13.19 -8.49
C ILE A 53 -1.71 12.62 -9.30
N GLU A 54 -1.24 13.39 -10.27
CA GLU A 54 -0.05 13.02 -11.02
C GLU A 54 1.18 13.39 -10.19
N THR A 55 2.00 12.38 -9.85
CA THR A 55 3.15 12.60 -8.98
C THR A 55 4.32 13.26 -9.70
N GLY A 56 4.37 13.13 -11.02
CA GLY A 56 5.49 13.65 -11.80
C GLY A 56 6.78 12.85 -11.65
N ILE A 57 6.73 11.69 -11.01
CA ILE A 57 7.92 10.87 -10.76
C ILE A 57 7.68 9.44 -11.19
N LYS A 58 8.78 8.74 -11.52
CA LYS A 58 8.72 7.34 -11.96
C LYS A 58 8.73 6.36 -10.79
N LYS A 59 9.29 6.74 -9.65
CA LYS A 59 9.39 5.87 -8.49
C LYS A 59 8.52 6.40 -7.37
N PHE A 60 7.49 5.66 -7.05
CA PHE A 60 6.57 5.99 -5.97
C PHE A 60 5.90 4.69 -5.53
N GLY A 61 6.05 4.34 -4.27
CA GLY A 61 5.51 3.09 -3.75
C GLY A 61 4.09 3.24 -3.24
N ALA A 62 3.88 2.95 -1.98
CA ALA A 62 2.56 2.97 -1.37
C ALA A 62 2.53 3.90 -0.16
N MET A 63 1.34 4.35 0.18
CA MET A 63 1.09 5.08 1.43
C MET A 63 0.11 4.27 2.26
N LEU A 64 0.57 3.78 3.41
CA LEU A 64 -0.26 3.02 4.33
C LEU A 64 -0.62 3.91 5.52
N GLY A 65 -1.91 3.99 5.81
CA GLY A 65 -2.38 4.69 6.99
C GLY A 65 -2.00 3.96 8.28
N ASP A 66 -2.44 4.49 9.41
CA ASP A 66 -2.12 3.90 10.71
C ASP A 66 -2.79 2.55 10.90
N GLU A 67 -2.08 1.63 11.53
CA GLU A 67 -2.59 0.31 11.91
C GLU A 67 -3.11 -0.52 10.73
N VAL A 68 -2.58 -0.28 9.53
CA VAL A 68 -2.88 -1.12 8.36
C VAL A 68 -2.13 -2.44 8.48
N GLU A 69 -2.81 -3.55 8.18
CA GLU A 69 -2.17 -4.86 8.12
C GLU A 69 -2.19 -5.39 6.69
N VAL A 70 -1.01 -5.64 6.15
CA VAL A 70 -0.85 -6.19 4.80
C VAL A 70 -0.50 -7.67 4.92
N GLY A 71 -1.32 -8.51 4.31
CA GLY A 71 -1.12 -9.96 4.37
C GLY A 71 0.13 -10.40 3.61
N CYS A 72 0.60 -11.61 3.95
CA CYS A 72 1.82 -12.15 3.37
C CYS A 72 1.76 -12.24 1.85
N GLY A 73 2.88 -11.99 1.19
CA GLY A 73 3.00 -12.13 -0.26
C GLY A 73 2.24 -11.11 -1.09
N THR A 74 1.69 -10.08 -0.47
CA THR A 74 0.93 -9.05 -1.17
C THR A 74 1.86 -8.09 -1.92
N VAL A 75 1.42 -7.66 -3.09
CA VAL A 75 2.08 -6.61 -3.86
C VAL A 75 1.22 -5.35 -3.83
N LEU A 76 1.79 -4.27 -3.32
CA LEU A 76 1.16 -2.95 -3.37
C LEU A 76 1.71 -2.24 -4.59
N ASN A 77 0.88 -2.08 -5.61
CA ASN A 77 1.32 -1.49 -6.87
C ASN A 77 1.61 0.01 -6.73
N PRO A 78 2.44 0.59 -7.61
CA PRO A 78 2.86 1.99 -7.46
C PRO A 78 1.67 2.94 -7.33
N GLY A 79 1.74 3.82 -6.35
CA GLY A 79 0.68 4.79 -6.10
C GLY A 79 -0.47 4.28 -5.26
N SER A 80 -0.38 3.07 -4.70
CA SER A 80 -1.44 2.54 -3.82
C SER A 80 -1.54 3.37 -2.54
N VAL A 81 -2.77 3.62 -2.11
CA VAL A 81 -3.06 4.30 -0.85
C VAL A 81 -4.03 3.42 -0.07
N VAL A 82 -3.66 3.07 1.15
CA VAL A 82 -4.50 2.23 2.01
C VAL A 82 -4.89 3.05 3.24
N GLY A 83 -6.17 3.27 3.43
CA GLY A 83 -6.69 4.02 4.55
C GLY A 83 -6.46 3.32 5.88
N SER A 84 -6.43 4.08 6.97
CA SER A 84 -6.11 3.58 8.31
C SER A 84 -7.02 2.44 8.75
N HIS A 85 -6.48 1.53 9.55
CA HIS A 85 -7.19 0.40 10.16
C HIS A 85 -7.77 -0.58 9.15
N SER A 86 -7.21 -0.64 7.94
CA SER A 86 -7.66 -1.58 6.92
C SER A 86 -6.79 -2.82 6.90
N ASN A 87 -7.35 -3.92 6.45
CA ASN A 87 -6.64 -5.19 6.31
C ASN A 87 -6.61 -5.59 4.84
N ILE A 88 -5.45 -6.03 4.38
CA ILE A 88 -5.28 -6.54 3.02
C ILE A 88 -5.07 -8.06 3.13
N TYR A 89 -5.89 -8.84 2.45
CA TYR A 89 -5.75 -10.29 2.46
C TYR A 89 -4.41 -10.74 1.86
N PRO A 90 -3.87 -11.87 2.34
CA PRO A 90 -2.62 -12.41 1.77
C PRO A 90 -2.72 -12.65 0.28
N LEU A 91 -1.57 -12.57 -0.38
CA LEU A 91 -1.42 -12.85 -1.82
C LEU A 91 -2.27 -11.93 -2.70
N SER A 92 -2.53 -10.72 -2.23
CA SER A 92 -3.30 -9.74 -3.00
C SER A 92 -2.40 -8.90 -3.88
N SER A 93 -3.01 -8.33 -4.92
CA SER A 93 -2.38 -7.29 -5.73
C SER A 93 -3.25 -6.05 -5.58
N VAL A 94 -2.72 -5.04 -4.93
CA VAL A 94 -3.49 -3.83 -4.60
C VAL A 94 -3.17 -2.73 -5.59
N ARG A 95 -4.20 -2.10 -6.13
CA ARG A 95 -4.06 -0.93 -7.00
C ARG A 95 -5.02 0.16 -6.55
N GLY A 96 -4.52 1.39 -6.57
CA GLY A 96 -5.35 2.56 -6.29
C GLY A 96 -5.62 2.75 -4.83
N PHE A 97 -6.83 3.15 -4.50
CA PHE A 97 -7.21 3.59 -3.17
C PHE A 97 -8.03 2.52 -2.45
N VAL A 98 -7.65 2.20 -1.22
CA VAL A 98 -8.43 1.34 -0.33
C VAL A 98 -8.95 2.20 0.81
N PRO A 99 -10.27 2.31 1.01
CA PRO A 99 -10.83 3.14 2.08
C PRO A 99 -10.38 2.69 3.47
N ALA A 100 -10.43 3.62 4.42
CA ALA A 100 -10.16 3.29 5.82
C ALA A 100 -11.18 2.28 6.35
N ASN A 101 -10.79 1.52 7.36
CA ASN A 101 -11.65 0.55 8.03
C ASN A 101 -12.26 -0.48 7.08
N SER A 102 -11.49 -0.93 6.10
CA SER A 102 -11.95 -1.87 5.08
C SER A 102 -11.14 -3.14 5.08
N ILE A 103 -11.70 -4.18 4.47
CA ILE A 103 -10.99 -5.42 4.20
C ILE A 103 -10.88 -5.58 2.69
N TYR A 104 -9.66 -5.62 2.19
CA TYR A 104 -9.40 -5.82 0.76
C TYR A 104 -9.21 -7.31 0.51
N LYS A 105 -10.14 -7.94 -0.18
CA LYS A 105 -10.10 -9.38 -0.46
C LYS A 105 -9.46 -9.68 -1.80
N LYS A 106 -9.83 -8.92 -2.83
CA LYS A 106 -9.22 -8.99 -4.16
C LYS A 106 -9.63 -7.75 -4.92
N GLN A 107 -9.06 -7.57 -6.10
CA GLN A 107 -9.38 -6.42 -6.94
C GLN A 107 -10.89 -6.34 -7.16
N GLY A 108 -11.47 -5.21 -6.82
CA GLY A 108 -12.91 -4.97 -6.96
C GLY A 108 -13.75 -5.57 -5.84
N GLU A 109 -13.16 -6.24 -4.86
CA GLU A 109 -13.90 -6.83 -3.74
C GLU A 109 -13.35 -6.28 -2.42
N VAL A 110 -13.92 -5.17 -1.99
CA VAL A 110 -13.53 -4.48 -0.76
C VAL A 110 -14.77 -4.34 0.11
N VAL A 111 -14.67 -4.78 1.35
CA VAL A 111 -15.79 -4.69 2.29
C VAL A 111 -15.39 -3.84 3.48
N GLU A 112 -16.38 -3.18 4.05
CA GLU A 112 -16.17 -2.34 5.22
C GLU A 112 -16.02 -3.20 6.46
N LYS A 113 -15.09 -2.83 7.33
CA LYS A 113 -14.94 -3.45 8.65
C LYS A 113 -15.94 -2.82 9.59
N TYR A 114 -16.48 -3.63 10.45
CA TYR A 114 -17.37 -3.15 11.49
C TYR A 114 -16.75 -3.25 12.86
#